data_3c36759b25c52302bf111f57e0d9e502
#
_entry.id   3c36759b25c52302bf111f57e0d9e502
#
_cell.length_a   1.000
_cell.length_b   1.000
_cell.length_c   1.000
_cell.angle_alpha   90.00
_cell.angle_beta   90.00
_cell.angle_gamma   90.00
#
_symmetry.space_group_name_H-M   'P 1'
#
loop_
_entity.id
_entity.type
_entity.pdbx_description
1 polymer ?
#
loop_
_entity_poly.entity_id
_entity_poly.type
_entity_poly.pdbx_seq_one_letter_code
_entity_poly.pdbx_strand_id
1 'polypeptide(L)'
;MGVVGCLIFTGCGKSTSFSRNSHLALNDSNYFETRGLNFFVFSNLYDATFDDSKISAVEIIHHGIRTATNGDVRMNPTPGQWDKLPKFVERMPDKEHNRIDVILEYPEYNFEYKLTGEAREGGFYLSVNVDKPLPEALHGIAGLNMEFMPPVFFGHSYIIDGKHGLFPTSPADFMTTINGEVEPTPMATGKLIDIAPDEPLKHITIRTTDDNNLSLFDGRNKQQNGNFVVRTLLPAGKTGKIAEWFITAETQSDWVRKPVVSYSQVGYHPTQKKVAVVELDKNDKPLSTVSLYKVCSDGSLSKALSGTPKTWGMYTRYNYLQFDFSSVTEPGIYMLEYGDQRTAPFPIATDVFQKAWFPTLDVFFPVQM
;
A
#
# COMPACT_ATOMS: atom_id res chain seq x y z
N MET A 1 -58.51 -7.46 10.74
CA MET A 1 -57.94 -6.31 9.99
C MET A 1 -56.86 -5.69 10.87
N GLY A 2 -55.63 -6.05 10.64
CA GLY A 2 -54.47 -5.49 11.34
C GLY A 2 -53.66 -4.63 10.36
N VAL A 3 -53.53 -3.35 10.68
CA VAL A 3 -52.74 -2.38 9.90
C VAL A 3 -51.30 -2.50 10.34
N VAL A 4 -50.44 -3.00 9.45
CA VAL A 4 -48.97 -3.01 9.62
C VAL A 4 -48.50 -1.62 9.21
N GLY A 5 -48.11 -0.81 10.19
CA GLY A 5 -47.43 0.48 9.96
C GLY A 5 -46.00 0.27 9.52
N CYS A 6 -45.71 0.63 8.27
CA CYS A 6 -44.36 0.67 7.75
C CYS A 6 -43.66 1.94 8.25
N LEU A 7 -42.74 1.81 9.21
CA LEU A 7 -41.86 2.89 9.64
C LEU A 7 -40.76 3.10 8.57
N ILE A 8 -40.92 4.13 7.77
CA ILE A 8 -39.89 4.60 6.85
C ILE A 8 -38.86 5.42 7.67
N PHE A 9 -37.73 4.85 7.96
CA PHE A 9 -36.56 5.60 8.44
C PHE A 9 -35.97 6.39 7.28
N THR A 10 -36.29 7.66 7.15
CA THR A 10 -35.52 8.60 6.32
C THR A 10 -34.26 8.98 7.06
N GLY A 11 -33.25 8.14 6.96
CA GLY A 11 -31.87 8.50 7.31
C GLY A 11 -31.34 9.47 6.26
N CYS A 12 -31.14 10.73 6.63
CA CYS A 12 -30.41 11.72 5.84
C CYS A 12 -28.90 11.34 5.85
N GLY A 13 -28.55 10.24 5.19
CA GLY A 13 -27.17 9.89 4.92
C GLY A 13 -26.66 10.78 3.78
N LYS A 14 -25.58 11.52 3.99
CA LYS A 14 -24.82 12.13 2.89
C LYS A 14 -24.49 11.01 1.92
N SER A 15 -25.00 11.08 0.69
CA SER A 15 -24.61 10.14 -0.35
C SER A 15 -23.13 10.41 -0.67
N THR A 16 -22.24 9.52 -0.25
CA THR A 16 -20.85 9.54 -0.69
C THR A 16 -20.82 9.24 -2.17
N SER A 17 -20.33 10.17 -2.98
CA SER A 17 -20.16 9.96 -4.41
C SER A 17 -18.80 9.35 -4.66
N PHE A 18 -18.78 8.10 -5.14
CA PHE A 18 -17.57 7.48 -5.69
C PHE A 18 -17.42 7.87 -7.16
N SER A 19 -16.20 8.14 -7.59
CA SER A 19 -15.87 8.48 -8.96
C SER A 19 -14.67 7.65 -9.42
N ARG A 20 -14.77 7.08 -10.63
CA ARG A 20 -13.62 6.47 -11.33
C ARG A 20 -12.81 7.51 -12.11
N ASN A 21 -13.36 8.70 -12.31
CA ASN A 21 -12.69 9.80 -12.98
C ASN A 21 -11.95 10.64 -11.94
N SER A 22 -10.75 10.25 -11.62
CA SER A 22 -9.87 11.01 -10.76
C SER A 22 -9.13 12.08 -11.57
N HIS A 23 -9.07 13.31 -11.08
CA HIS A 23 -8.13 14.32 -11.58
C HIS A 23 -6.72 14.01 -11.09
N LEU A 24 -6.21 12.84 -11.48
CA LEU A 24 -4.87 12.40 -11.13
C LEU A 24 -3.84 13.28 -11.83
N ALA A 25 -2.91 13.86 -11.08
CA ALA A 25 -1.87 14.74 -11.63
C ALA A 25 -0.54 14.56 -10.88
N LEU A 26 0.56 14.81 -11.59
CA LEU A 26 1.89 14.82 -11.01
C LEU A 26 2.08 16.09 -10.17
N ASN A 27 2.31 15.92 -8.87
CA ASN A 27 2.45 17.02 -7.91
C ASN A 27 3.90 17.53 -7.78
N ASP A 28 4.10 18.56 -6.93
CA ASP A 28 5.42 19.18 -6.71
C ASP A 28 6.43 18.26 -6.01
N SER A 29 5.96 17.21 -5.36
CA SER A 29 6.81 16.16 -4.75
C SER A 29 7.11 15.01 -5.71
N ASN A 30 6.79 15.16 -7.00
CA ASN A 30 7.04 14.19 -8.06
C ASN A 30 6.41 12.82 -7.83
N TYR A 31 5.15 12.76 -7.35
CA TYR A 31 4.29 11.59 -7.40
C TYR A 31 2.89 11.98 -7.89
N PHE A 32 2.17 11.02 -8.43
CA PHE A 32 0.81 11.25 -8.92
C PHE A 32 -0.17 11.25 -7.78
N GLU A 33 -1.08 12.20 -7.78
CA GLU A 33 -1.99 12.42 -6.68
C GLU A 33 -3.39 12.85 -7.13
N THR A 34 -4.39 12.26 -6.48
CA THR A 34 -5.73 12.79 -6.34
C THR A 34 -6.27 12.46 -4.96
N ARG A 35 -7.46 12.96 -4.59
CA ARG A 35 -8.05 12.68 -3.28
C ARG A 35 -8.23 11.16 -3.08
N GLY A 36 -7.59 10.61 -2.05
CA GLY A 36 -7.68 9.18 -1.72
C GLY A 36 -6.84 8.23 -2.58
N LEU A 37 -6.07 8.73 -3.58
CA LEU A 37 -5.27 7.89 -4.45
C LEU A 37 -3.93 8.54 -4.78
N ASN A 38 -2.85 7.76 -4.61
CA ASN A 38 -1.51 8.15 -5.04
C ASN A 38 -0.85 7.02 -5.82
N PHE A 39 -0.08 7.37 -6.86
CA PHE A 39 0.87 6.47 -7.51
C PHE A 39 2.27 7.02 -7.32
N PHE A 40 3.15 6.17 -6.80
CA PHE A 40 4.58 6.42 -6.72
C PHE A 40 5.27 5.64 -7.84
N VAL A 41 6.18 6.28 -8.54
CA VAL A 41 6.96 5.65 -9.62
C VAL A 41 8.43 5.82 -9.28
N PHE A 42 9.06 4.77 -8.76
CA PHE A 42 10.47 4.77 -8.33
C PHE A 42 10.85 5.99 -7.47
N SER A 43 9.95 6.38 -6.59
CA SER A 43 10.14 7.56 -5.73
C SER A 43 11.00 7.28 -4.51
N ASN A 44 11.07 6.02 -4.09
CA ASN A 44 11.81 5.57 -2.91
C ASN A 44 13.00 4.72 -3.36
N LEU A 45 14.14 5.36 -3.49
CA LEU A 45 15.42 4.68 -3.69
C LEU A 45 16.17 4.74 -2.37
N TYR A 46 16.47 3.61 -1.78
CA TYR A 46 17.25 3.52 -0.55
C TYR A 46 18.27 2.38 -0.64
N ASP A 47 19.38 2.57 0.04
CA ASP A 47 20.41 1.56 0.15
C ASP A 47 20.04 0.60 1.29
N ALA A 48 19.80 -0.64 0.95
CA ALA A 48 19.42 -1.69 1.88
C ALA A 48 20.31 -2.92 1.73
N THR A 49 20.28 -3.79 2.73
CA THR A 49 21.14 -4.98 2.77
C THR A 49 20.77 -5.99 1.68
N PHE A 50 19.49 -6.10 1.38
CA PHE A 50 18.95 -7.03 0.38
C PHE A 50 18.50 -6.27 -0.87
N ASP A 51 18.77 -6.83 -2.05
CA ASP A 51 18.47 -6.18 -3.32
C ASP A 51 16.96 -5.91 -3.51
N ASP A 52 16.10 -6.81 -3.09
CA ASP A 52 14.65 -6.68 -3.16
C ASP A 52 14.05 -5.61 -2.24
N SER A 53 14.83 -5.04 -1.33
CA SER A 53 14.45 -3.94 -0.46
C SER A 53 14.92 -2.56 -0.94
N LYS A 54 15.72 -2.47 -2.00
CA LYS A 54 16.34 -1.23 -2.48
C LYS A 54 15.40 -0.34 -3.29
N ILE A 55 14.40 -0.92 -3.93
CA ILE A 55 13.53 -0.21 -4.88
C ILE A 55 12.09 -0.66 -4.65
N SER A 56 11.20 0.29 -4.41
CA SER A 56 9.76 0.01 -4.28
C SER A 56 9.00 0.10 -5.62
N ALA A 57 9.71 0.36 -6.73
CA ALA A 57 9.15 0.39 -8.09
C ALA A 57 7.88 1.26 -8.20
N VAL A 58 6.81 0.79 -8.87
CA VAL A 58 5.51 1.47 -8.85
C VAL A 58 4.68 0.96 -7.67
N GLU A 59 4.13 1.92 -6.91
CA GLU A 59 3.30 1.66 -5.74
C GLU A 59 1.96 2.38 -5.85
N ILE A 60 0.92 1.77 -5.30
CA ILE A 60 -0.42 2.36 -5.19
C ILE A 60 -0.77 2.53 -3.71
N ILE A 61 -1.08 3.77 -3.33
CA ILE A 61 -1.67 4.08 -2.03
C ILE A 61 -3.13 4.45 -2.29
N HIS A 62 -4.06 3.63 -1.81
CA HIS A 62 -5.48 3.82 -2.02
C HIS A 62 -6.18 4.03 -0.67
N HIS A 63 -6.87 5.16 -0.51
CA HIS A 63 -7.48 5.60 0.75
C HIS A 63 -6.55 5.44 1.96
N GLY A 64 -5.28 5.90 1.79
CA GLY A 64 -4.27 5.90 2.84
C GLY A 64 -3.63 4.55 3.15
N ILE A 65 -3.99 3.50 2.43
CA ILE A 65 -3.43 2.15 2.57
C ILE A 65 -2.55 1.86 1.36
N ARG A 66 -1.33 1.37 1.58
CA ARG A 66 -0.50 0.79 0.53
C ARG A 66 -1.16 -0.51 0.06
N THR A 67 -1.75 -0.49 -1.12
CA THR A 67 -2.52 -1.61 -1.68
C THR A 67 -1.72 -2.43 -2.66
N ALA A 68 -0.80 -1.79 -3.39
CA ALA A 68 0.09 -2.47 -4.35
C ALA A 68 1.50 -1.90 -4.33
N THR A 69 2.46 -2.73 -4.74
CA THR A 69 3.90 -2.44 -4.80
C THR A 69 4.57 -3.23 -5.93
N ASN A 70 5.87 -3.05 -6.11
CA ASN A 70 6.70 -3.80 -7.05
C ASN A 70 6.17 -3.81 -8.50
N GLY A 71 5.53 -2.68 -8.90
CA GLY A 71 5.11 -2.47 -10.29
C GLY A 71 6.31 -2.27 -11.20
N ASP A 72 6.85 -3.36 -11.77
CA ASP A 72 8.06 -3.37 -12.57
C ASP A 72 8.14 -4.60 -13.47
N VAL A 73 9.16 -4.67 -14.33
CA VAL A 73 9.47 -5.87 -15.11
C VAL A 73 10.22 -6.87 -14.23
N ARG A 74 9.73 -8.10 -14.18
CA ARG A 74 10.31 -9.22 -13.44
C ARG A 74 10.75 -10.34 -14.38
N MET A 75 11.76 -11.13 -13.95
CA MET A 75 12.50 -12.07 -14.79
C MET A 75 12.19 -13.55 -14.50
N ASN A 76 10.98 -13.85 -14.05
CA ASN A 76 10.49 -15.22 -13.90
C ASN A 76 9.16 -15.40 -14.65
N PRO A 77 8.85 -16.57 -15.19
CA PRO A 77 7.59 -16.80 -15.92
C PRO A 77 6.36 -16.72 -14.99
N THR A 78 6.55 -17.03 -13.71
CA THR A 78 5.55 -16.95 -12.64
C THR A 78 6.12 -16.13 -11.47
N PRO A 79 5.26 -15.62 -10.56
CA PRO A 79 5.77 -14.96 -9.36
C PRO A 79 6.75 -15.85 -8.61
N GLY A 80 7.98 -15.40 -8.47
CA GLY A 80 9.09 -16.16 -7.86
C GLY A 80 9.63 -15.48 -6.61
N GLN A 81 10.36 -16.25 -5.81
CA GLN A 81 11.14 -15.74 -4.69
C GLN A 81 12.54 -15.36 -5.18
N TRP A 82 13.10 -14.29 -4.62
CA TRP A 82 14.46 -13.83 -4.96
C TRP A 82 14.65 -13.45 -6.44
N ASP A 83 13.60 -12.87 -7.02
CA ASP A 83 13.68 -12.32 -8.36
C ASP A 83 14.81 -11.28 -8.43
N LYS A 84 15.59 -11.36 -9.52
CA LYS A 84 16.56 -10.31 -9.80
C LYS A 84 15.86 -8.98 -9.96
N LEU A 85 16.46 -7.94 -9.42
CA LEU A 85 16.01 -6.57 -9.57
C LEU A 85 16.81 -5.86 -10.66
N PRO A 86 16.18 -4.97 -11.41
CA PRO A 86 16.88 -4.15 -12.38
C PRO A 86 17.80 -3.16 -11.66
N LYS A 87 18.88 -2.82 -12.32
CA LYS A 87 19.68 -1.65 -11.96
C LYS A 87 18.94 -0.40 -12.36
N PHE A 88 18.75 0.50 -11.41
CA PHE A 88 18.21 1.84 -11.65
C PHE A 88 19.25 2.69 -12.40
N VAL A 89 18.85 3.32 -13.51
CA VAL A 89 19.70 4.21 -14.30
C VAL A 89 19.29 5.66 -14.09
N GLU A 90 18.03 6.01 -14.40
CA GLU A 90 17.56 7.38 -14.35
C GLU A 90 16.05 7.46 -14.11
N ARG A 91 15.59 8.54 -13.47
CA ARG A 91 14.18 8.88 -13.29
C ARG A 91 13.93 10.31 -13.72
N MET A 92 13.00 10.50 -14.65
CA MET A 92 12.71 11.76 -15.32
C MET A 92 11.23 12.15 -15.12
N PRO A 93 10.90 12.96 -14.09
CA PRO A 93 9.55 13.50 -13.96
C PRO A 93 9.31 14.64 -14.96
N ASP A 94 8.16 14.58 -15.64
CA ASP A 94 7.68 15.57 -16.59
C ASP A 94 6.29 16.05 -16.17
N LYS A 95 6.22 17.18 -15.50
CA LYS A 95 4.97 17.76 -15.00
C LYS A 95 4.07 18.28 -16.08
N GLU A 96 4.64 18.78 -17.16
CA GLU A 96 3.87 19.34 -18.28
C GLU A 96 2.99 18.27 -18.94
N HIS A 97 3.53 17.05 -19.03
CA HIS A 97 2.83 15.92 -19.62
C HIS A 97 2.26 14.93 -18.58
N ASN A 98 2.26 15.28 -17.29
CA ASN A 98 1.83 14.37 -16.21
C ASN A 98 2.47 12.98 -16.30
N ARG A 99 3.78 12.91 -16.49
CA ARG A 99 4.51 11.69 -16.80
C ARG A 99 5.79 11.55 -15.97
N ILE A 100 6.16 10.30 -15.66
CA ILE A 100 7.47 9.93 -15.14
C ILE A 100 7.99 8.80 -15.99
N ASP A 101 9.15 9.00 -16.60
CA ASP A 101 9.93 7.97 -17.27
C ASP A 101 11.04 7.47 -16.32
N VAL A 102 11.28 6.17 -16.32
CA VAL A 102 12.36 5.53 -15.56
C VAL A 102 13.12 4.59 -16.48
N ILE A 103 14.43 4.77 -16.57
CA ILE A 103 15.33 3.87 -17.31
C ILE A 103 15.87 2.83 -16.34
N LEU A 104 15.74 1.58 -16.71
CA LEU A 104 16.12 0.40 -15.92
C LEU A 104 16.89 -0.59 -16.78
N GLU A 105 17.82 -1.32 -16.18
CA GLU A 105 18.72 -2.22 -16.87
C GLU A 105 18.87 -3.55 -16.13
N TYR A 106 18.86 -4.65 -16.87
CA TYR A 106 19.36 -5.96 -16.43
C TYR A 106 20.67 -6.26 -17.17
N PRO A 107 21.83 -5.88 -16.61
CA PRO A 107 23.12 -5.96 -17.30
C PRO A 107 23.49 -7.36 -17.78
N GLU A 108 23.15 -8.39 -17.00
CA GLU A 108 23.42 -9.79 -17.32
C GLU A 108 22.71 -10.30 -18.56
N TYR A 109 21.61 -9.64 -18.96
CA TYR A 109 20.85 -9.94 -20.18
C TYR A 109 21.10 -8.91 -21.30
N ASN A 110 21.93 -7.89 -21.04
CA ASN A 110 22.06 -6.72 -21.93
C ASN A 110 20.68 -6.16 -22.34
N PHE A 111 19.79 -6.05 -21.35
CA PHE A 111 18.40 -5.65 -21.51
C PHE A 111 18.14 -4.36 -20.75
N GLU A 112 17.94 -3.28 -21.50
CA GLU A 112 17.50 -1.97 -21.02
C GLU A 112 16.06 -1.74 -21.44
N TYR A 113 15.27 -1.14 -20.56
CA TYR A 113 13.88 -0.77 -20.83
C TYR A 113 13.52 0.52 -20.12
N LYS A 114 12.52 1.19 -20.67
CA LYS A 114 11.92 2.37 -20.07
C LYS A 114 10.54 2.01 -19.53
N LEU A 115 10.35 2.22 -18.23
CA LEU A 115 9.06 2.16 -17.58
C LEU A 115 8.47 3.57 -17.55
N THR A 116 7.26 3.74 -18.07
CA THR A 116 6.57 5.03 -18.10
C THR A 116 5.29 4.96 -17.28
N GLY A 117 5.16 5.85 -16.28
CA GLY A 117 3.92 6.14 -15.58
C GLY A 117 3.33 7.47 -16.09
N GLU A 118 2.08 7.49 -16.53
CA GLU A 118 1.43 8.68 -17.07
C GLU A 118 -0.01 8.78 -16.58
N ALA A 119 -0.39 9.98 -16.08
CA ALA A 119 -1.77 10.25 -15.67
C ALA A 119 -2.51 10.94 -16.83
N ARG A 120 -3.49 10.26 -17.43
CA ARG A 120 -4.36 10.77 -18.48
C ARG A 120 -5.70 10.04 -18.51
N GLU A 121 -6.69 10.63 -19.15
CA GLU A 121 -8.02 10.03 -19.35
C GLU A 121 -8.69 9.53 -18.06
N GLY A 122 -8.44 10.24 -16.92
CA GLY A 122 -9.01 9.89 -15.62
C GLY A 122 -8.41 8.68 -14.92
N GLY A 123 -7.25 8.17 -15.39
CA GLY A 123 -6.55 7.05 -14.79
C GLY A 123 -5.04 7.15 -14.92
N PHE A 124 -4.38 6.04 -14.68
CA PHE A 124 -2.93 5.89 -14.72
C PHE A 124 -2.52 4.84 -15.75
N TYR A 125 -1.69 5.24 -16.69
CA TYR A 125 -1.07 4.35 -17.67
C TYR A 125 0.30 3.94 -17.18
N LEU A 126 0.54 2.63 -17.16
CA LEU A 126 1.84 2.04 -16.86
C LEU A 126 2.31 1.25 -18.09
N SER A 127 3.41 1.68 -18.71
CA SER A 127 3.89 1.06 -19.93
C SER A 127 5.37 0.70 -19.89
N VAL A 128 5.73 -0.35 -20.63
CA VAL A 128 7.10 -0.80 -20.87
C VAL A 128 7.48 -0.50 -22.33
N ASN A 129 8.57 0.22 -22.50
CA ASN A 129 9.13 0.59 -23.79
C ASN A 129 10.54 0.05 -23.93
N VAL A 130 10.87 -0.48 -25.10
CA VAL A 130 12.20 -1.03 -25.42
C VAL A 130 12.67 -0.56 -26.81
N ASP A 131 13.93 -0.24 -26.94
CA ASP A 131 14.52 0.18 -28.23
C ASP A 131 14.89 -1.04 -29.09
N LYS A 132 15.13 -2.18 -28.46
CA LYS A 132 15.49 -3.44 -29.11
C LYS A 132 14.52 -4.56 -28.67
N PRO A 133 14.27 -5.57 -29.51
CA PRO A 133 13.49 -6.73 -29.11
C PRO A 133 14.10 -7.40 -27.86
N LEU A 134 13.24 -8.08 -27.08
CA LEU A 134 13.71 -8.86 -25.93
C LEU A 134 14.78 -9.86 -26.35
N PRO A 135 15.87 -9.99 -25.59
CA PRO A 135 16.82 -11.10 -25.73
C PRO A 135 16.12 -12.45 -25.69
N GLU A 136 16.57 -13.42 -26.45
CA GLU A 136 15.98 -14.76 -26.55
C GLU A 136 15.84 -15.44 -25.17
N ALA A 137 16.83 -15.26 -24.29
CA ALA A 137 16.84 -15.77 -22.92
C ALA A 137 15.68 -15.24 -22.06
N LEU A 138 15.02 -14.15 -22.45
CA LEU A 138 13.91 -13.53 -21.73
C LEU A 138 12.53 -13.85 -22.31
N HIS A 139 12.47 -14.61 -23.43
CA HIS A 139 11.20 -15.00 -24.03
C HIS A 139 10.39 -15.90 -23.09
N GLY A 140 9.15 -15.51 -22.79
CA GLY A 140 8.26 -16.20 -21.85
C GLY A 140 8.67 -16.10 -20.37
N ILE A 141 9.66 -15.27 -20.06
CA ILE A 141 10.21 -15.04 -18.71
C ILE A 141 9.92 -13.61 -18.25
N ALA A 142 10.36 -12.62 -19.04
CA ALA A 142 10.17 -11.22 -18.66
C ALA A 142 8.70 -10.83 -18.67
N GLY A 143 8.23 -10.18 -17.63
CA GLY A 143 6.84 -9.73 -17.52
C GLY A 143 6.68 -8.46 -16.69
N LEU A 144 5.77 -7.57 -17.14
CA LEU A 144 5.29 -6.47 -16.30
C LEU A 144 4.47 -7.03 -15.16
N ASN A 145 4.80 -6.64 -13.95
CA ASN A 145 4.30 -7.22 -12.70
C ASN A 145 3.79 -6.11 -11.78
N MET A 146 2.80 -6.40 -10.95
CA MET A 146 2.39 -5.59 -9.81
C MET A 146 1.85 -6.49 -8.71
N GLU A 147 2.29 -6.25 -7.50
CA GLU A 147 2.00 -7.07 -6.33
C GLU A 147 0.99 -6.37 -5.43
N PHE A 148 -0.11 -7.06 -5.14
CA PHE A 148 -1.22 -6.59 -4.32
C PHE A 148 -1.13 -7.19 -2.92
N MET A 149 -1.22 -6.34 -1.89
CA MET A 149 -1.04 -6.72 -0.48
C MET A 149 -2.16 -7.64 0.00
N PRO A 150 -1.89 -8.91 0.35
CA PRO A 150 -2.92 -9.88 0.70
C PRO A 150 -3.84 -9.44 1.84
N PRO A 151 -3.36 -8.83 2.95
CA PRO A 151 -4.24 -8.40 4.05
C PRO A 151 -5.31 -7.38 3.63
N VAL A 152 -5.08 -6.65 2.53
CA VAL A 152 -6.06 -5.70 2.00
C VAL A 152 -7.21 -6.42 1.29
N PHE A 153 -6.92 -7.55 0.65
CA PHE A 153 -7.82 -8.21 -0.31
C PHE A 153 -8.37 -9.56 0.14
N PHE A 154 -7.94 -10.12 1.28
CA PHE A 154 -8.49 -11.40 1.77
C PHE A 154 -10.00 -11.42 1.80
N GLY A 155 -10.60 -12.43 1.15
CA GLY A 155 -12.05 -12.65 1.09
C GLY A 155 -12.81 -11.69 0.17
N HIS A 156 -12.16 -10.68 -0.42
CA HIS A 156 -12.77 -9.84 -1.45
C HIS A 156 -12.83 -10.55 -2.79
N SER A 157 -13.76 -10.12 -3.64
CA SER A 157 -13.92 -10.67 -4.97
C SER A 157 -12.92 -10.10 -5.98
N TYR A 158 -12.68 -10.83 -7.06
CA TYR A 158 -12.11 -10.33 -8.30
C TYR A 158 -12.98 -10.75 -9.48
N ILE A 159 -12.96 -9.96 -10.54
CA ILE A 159 -13.61 -10.29 -11.80
C ILE A 159 -12.59 -10.11 -12.92
N ILE A 160 -12.43 -11.13 -13.78
CA ILE A 160 -11.56 -11.05 -14.95
C ILE A 160 -12.36 -11.49 -16.20
N ASP A 161 -12.59 -10.56 -17.14
CA ASP A 161 -13.42 -10.78 -18.33
C ASP A 161 -14.75 -11.48 -18.01
N GLY A 162 -15.44 -11.03 -16.94
CA GLY A 162 -16.73 -11.59 -16.50
C GLY A 162 -16.65 -12.87 -15.67
N LYS A 163 -15.48 -13.47 -15.49
CA LYS A 163 -15.27 -14.59 -14.57
C LYS A 163 -14.90 -14.06 -13.19
N HIS A 164 -15.58 -14.53 -12.16
CA HIS A 164 -15.37 -14.07 -10.78
C HIS A 164 -14.78 -15.16 -9.90
N GLY A 165 -14.03 -14.72 -8.90
CA GLY A 165 -13.47 -15.53 -7.84
C GLY A 165 -13.24 -14.71 -6.58
N LEU A 166 -12.67 -15.34 -5.57
CA LEU A 166 -12.33 -14.70 -4.30
C LEU A 166 -10.82 -14.76 -4.08
N PHE A 167 -10.27 -13.69 -3.53
CA PHE A 167 -8.89 -13.71 -3.02
C PHE A 167 -8.81 -14.63 -1.79
N PRO A 168 -8.10 -15.77 -1.87
CA PRO A 168 -8.12 -16.77 -0.81
C PRO A 168 -7.35 -16.27 0.42
N THR A 169 -7.89 -16.57 1.61
CA THR A 169 -7.22 -16.27 2.89
C THR A 169 -5.96 -17.12 3.06
N SER A 170 -6.06 -18.40 2.73
CA SER A 170 -4.93 -19.35 2.79
C SER A 170 -4.48 -19.72 1.38
N PRO A 171 -3.14 -19.77 1.13
CA PRO A 171 -2.62 -20.24 -0.14
C PRO A 171 -2.82 -21.77 -0.22
N ALA A 172 -3.75 -22.24 -1.04
CA ALA A 172 -4.08 -23.67 -1.08
C ALA A 172 -4.15 -24.24 -2.51
N ASP A 173 -4.72 -23.48 -3.43
CA ASP A 173 -4.98 -23.92 -4.80
C ASP A 173 -4.08 -23.18 -5.80
N PHE A 174 -4.30 -23.39 -7.07
CA PHE A 174 -3.58 -22.72 -8.16
C PHE A 174 -2.08 -22.99 -8.18
N MET A 175 -1.71 -24.25 -7.98
CA MET A 175 -0.33 -24.72 -8.03
C MET A 175 -0.19 -25.89 -9.01
N THR A 176 0.99 -26.02 -9.58
CA THR A 176 1.40 -27.16 -10.40
C THR A 176 2.85 -27.53 -10.08
N THR A 177 3.27 -28.72 -10.53
CA THR A 177 4.67 -29.11 -10.41
C THR A 177 5.30 -29.15 -11.80
N ILE A 178 6.34 -28.38 -12.01
CA ILE A 178 7.13 -28.33 -13.25
C ILE A 178 8.57 -28.69 -12.91
N ASN A 179 9.09 -29.76 -13.51
CA ASN A 179 10.47 -30.24 -13.28
C ASN A 179 10.81 -30.47 -11.79
N GLY A 180 9.83 -30.88 -10.98
CA GLY A 180 10.01 -31.10 -9.54
C GLY A 180 9.87 -29.85 -8.67
N GLU A 181 9.72 -28.68 -9.25
CA GLU A 181 9.47 -27.40 -8.58
C GLU A 181 7.99 -27.10 -8.53
N VAL A 182 7.52 -26.59 -7.40
CA VAL A 182 6.14 -26.12 -7.24
C VAL A 182 6.02 -24.73 -7.82
N GLU A 183 5.13 -24.55 -8.79
CA GLU A 183 4.91 -23.28 -9.50
C GLU A 183 3.46 -22.81 -9.34
N PRO A 184 3.23 -21.49 -9.10
CA PRO A 184 1.88 -20.95 -9.11
C PRO A 184 1.29 -20.95 -10.52
N THR A 185 0.04 -21.36 -10.63
CA THR A 185 -0.76 -21.21 -11.84
C THR A 185 -1.68 -20.00 -11.73
N PRO A 186 -2.06 -19.35 -12.84
CA PRO A 186 -2.99 -18.23 -12.78
C PRO A 186 -4.33 -18.62 -12.15
N MET A 187 -4.80 -17.85 -11.19
CA MET A 187 -6.17 -17.90 -10.66
C MET A 187 -7.18 -17.56 -11.77
N ALA A 188 -6.81 -16.61 -12.62
CA ALA A 188 -7.57 -16.21 -13.80
C ALA A 188 -6.67 -15.46 -14.80
N THR A 189 -7.10 -15.44 -16.08
CA THR A 189 -6.41 -14.74 -17.17
C THR A 189 -7.44 -14.04 -18.07
N GLY A 190 -7.14 -12.82 -18.50
CA GLY A 190 -8.01 -12.01 -19.37
C GLY A 190 -7.41 -10.66 -19.74
N LYS A 191 -8.24 -9.74 -20.23
CA LYS A 191 -7.85 -8.39 -20.66
C LYS A 191 -8.17 -7.31 -19.64
N LEU A 192 -9.16 -7.56 -18.81
CA LEU A 192 -9.68 -6.62 -17.82
C LEU A 192 -9.86 -7.36 -16.50
N ILE A 193 -9.28 -6.82 -15.44
CA ILE A 193 -9.47 -7.29 -14.07
C ILE A 193 -10.02 -6.17 -13.19
N ASP A 194 -11.10 -6.48 -12.47
CA ASP A 194 -11.61 -5.71 -11.34
C ASP A 194 -11.15 -6.40 -10.05
N ILE A 195 -10.44 -5.69 -9.21
CA ILE A 195 -9.91 -6.12 -7.91
C ILE A 195 -10.78 -5.50 -6.81
N ALA A 196 -11.38 -6.30 -5.94
CA ALA A 196 -12.30 -5.91 -4.88
C ALA A 196 -13.48 -5.03 -5.35
N PRO A 197 -14.24 -5.42 -6.41
CA PRO A 197 -15.40 -4.64 -6.86
C PRO A 197 -16.52 -4.58 -5.82
N ASP A 198 -16.50 -5.44 -4.82
CA ASP A 198 -17.41 -5.47 -3.68
C ASP A 198 -17.11 -4.40 -2.60
N GLU A 199 -15.95 -3.72 -2.66
CA GLU A 199 -15.54 -2.71 -1.69
C GLU A 199 -14.99 -1.45 -2.39
N PRO A 200 -15.80 -0.40 -2.55
CA PRO A 200 -15.40 0.81 -3.29
C PRO A 200 -14.11 1.48 -2.81
N LEU A 201 -13.82 1.41 -1.50
CA LEU A 201 -12.58 1.96 -0.94
C LEU A 201 -11.33 1.15 -1.28
N LYS A 202 -11.48 -0.01 -1.92
CA LYS A 202 -10.39 -0.91 -2.34
C LYS A 202 -10.44 -1.24 -3.83
N HIS A 203 -11.52 -0.86 -4.52
CA HIS A 203 -11.76 -1.22 -5.91
C HIS A 203 -10.73 -0.60 -6.85
N ILE A 204 -9.99 -1.45 -7.54
CA ILE A 204 -8.99 -1.11 -8.56
C ILE A 204 -9.32 -1.91 -9.81
N THR A 205 -9.29 -1.23 -10.97
CA THR A 205 -9.46 -1.87 -12.27
C THR A 205 -8.16 -1.76 -13.05
N ILE A 206 -7.71 -2.87 -13.67
CA ILE A 206 -6.57 -2.90 -14.56
C ILE A 206 -7.02 -3.51 -15.89
N ARG A 207 -6.75 -2.84 -16.99
CA ARG A 207 -6.94 -3.40 -18.33
C ARG A 207 -5.68 -3.26 -19.17
N THR A 208 -5.41 -4.22 -20.03
CA THR A 208 -4.43 -4.06 -21.09
C THR A 208 -5.00 -3.15 -22.17
N THR A 209 -4.17 -2.30 -22.76
CA THR A 209 -4.53 -1.44 -23.92
C THR A 209 -3.98 -2.01 -25.23
N ASP A 210 -3.34 -3.17 -25.15
CA ASP A 210 -2.71 -3.89 -26.25
C ASP A 210 -3.24 -5.34 -26.35
N ASP A 211 -2.59 -6.19 -27.16
CA ASP A 211 -2.98 -7.58 -27.37
C ASP A 211 -2.53 -8.52 -26.24
N ASN A 212 -1.76 -8.07 -25.26
CA ASN A 212 -1.29 -8.90 -24.18
C ASN A 212 -2.42 -9.24 -23.20
N ASN A 213 -2.25 -10.31 -22.43
CA ASN A 213 -3.17 -10.71 -21.37
C ASN A 213 -2.62 -10.33 -19.98
N LEU A 214 -3.55 -10.09 -19.05
CA LEU A 214 -3.32 -10.09 -17.62
C LEU A 214 -3.46 -11.50 -17.08
N SER A 215 -2.59 -11.92 -16.18
CA SER A 215 -2.73 -13.13 -15.37
C SER A 215 -2.69 -12.75 -13.90
N LEU A 216 -3.68 -13.21 -13.13
CA LEU A 216 -3.73 -13.04 -11.69
C LEU A 216 -3.21 -14.29 -11.00
N PHE A 217 -2.24 -14.15 -10.12
CA PHE A 217 -1.64 -15.25 -9.37
C PHE A 217 -1.80 -15.06 -7.86
N ASP A 218 -1.85 -16.19 -7.14
CA ASP A 218 -1.50 -16.22 -5.72
C ASP A 218 -0.01 -16.57 -5.60
N GLY A 219 0.82 -15.56 -5.36
CA GLY A 219 2.28 -15.72 -5.27
C GLY A 219 2.75 -16.30 -3.93
N ARG A 220 1.89 -16.39 -2.91
CA ARG A 220 2.27 -16.76 -1.53
C ARG A 220 2.76 -18.20 -1.40
N ASN A 221 2.40 -19.07 -2.31
CA ASN A 221 2.85 -20.46 -2.30
C ASN A 221 4.33 -20.63 -2.69
N LYS A 222 4.91 -19.68 -3.39
CA LYS A 222 6.30 -19.72 -3.83
C LYS A 222 7.17 -18.63 -3.19
N GLN A 223 6.59 -17.46 -2.95
CA GLN A 223 7.27 -16.33 -2.33
C GLN A 223 7.11 -16.37 -0.82
N GLN A 224 8.20 -16.24 -0.06
CA GLN A 224 8.17 -16.20 1.40
C GLN A 224 7.31 -15.06 1.95
N ASN A 225 7.35 -13.88 1.32
CA ASN A 225 6.52 -12.72 1.60
C ASN A 225 5.57 -12.47 0.43
N GLY A 226 4.99 -13.53 -0.14
CA GLY A 226 4.26 -13.47 -1.37
C GLY A 226 2.99 -12.64 -1.31
N ASN A 227 2.67 -12.04 -2.44
CA ASN A 227 1.51 -11.20 -2.66
C ASN A 227 0.60 -11.82 -3.72
N PHE A 228 -0.62 -11.27 -3.88
CA PHE A 228 -1.36 -11.51 -5.10
C PHE A 228 -0.72 -10.71 -6.23
N VAL A 229 -0.54 -11.31 -7.40
CA VAL A 229 0.25 -10.72 -8.47
C VAL A 229 -0.57 -10.62 -9.75
N VAL A 230 -0.69 -9.41 -10.30
CA VAL A 230 -1.13 -9.19 -11.68
C VAL A 230 0.09 -9.11 -12.56
N ARG A 231 0.11 -9.89 -13.66
CA ARG A 231 1.27 -10.00 -14.53
C ARG A 231 0.89 -10.06 -16.00
N THR A 232 1.71 -9.44 -16.83
CA THR A 232 1.68 -9.54 -18.30
C THR A 232 3.05 -9.96 -18.81
N LEU A 233 3.18 -11.10 -19.47
CA LEU A 233 4.43 -11.48 -20.13
C LEU A 233 4.69 -10.55 -21.32
N LEU A 234 5.93 -10.08 -21.43
CA LEU A 234 6.34 -9.18 -22.49
C LEU A 234 6.47 -9.94 -23.83
N PRO A 235 5.94 -9.41 -24.93
CA PRO A 235 5.99 -10.08 -26.23
C PRO A 235 7.42 -10.05 -26.80
N ALA A 236 7.88 -11.19 -27.31
CA ALA A 236 9.11 -11.29 -28.04
C ALA A 236 9.02 -10.58 -29.42
N GLY A 237 10.14 -10.09 -29.94
CA GLY A 237 10.24 -9.57 -31.31
C GLY A 237 9.62 -8.20 -31.56
N LYS A 238 9.03 -7.54 -30.55
CA LYS A 238 8.48 -6.17 -30.63
C LYS A 238 9.47 -5.14 -30.07
N THR A 239 9.37 -3.91 -30.59
CA THR A 239 10.08 -2.72 -30.10
C THR A 239 9.10 -1.57 -29.87
N GLY A 240 9.57 -0.47 -29.27
CA GLY A 240 8.74 0.63 -28.83
C GLY A 240 7.93 0.25 -27.58
N LYS A 241 6.68 0.67 -27.51
CA LYS A 241 5.79 0.31 -26.40
C LYS A 241 5.30 -1.13 -26.58
N ILE A 242 5.77 -2.05 -25.74
CA ILE A 242 5.52 -3.49 -25.86
C ILE A 242 4.49 -4.02 -24.86
N ALA A 243 4.22 -3.27 -23.79
CA ALA A 243 3.12 -3.55 -22.85
C ALA A 243 2.59 -2.23 -22.28
N GLU A 244 1.29 -2.15 -22.08
CA GLU A 244 0.65 -1.02 -21.42
C GLU A 244 -0.59 -1.44 -20.66
N TRP A 245 -0.67 -1.02 -19.40
CA TRP A 245 -1.84 -1.16 -18.55
C TRP A 245 -2.50 0.21 -18.34
N PHE A 246 -3.81 0.24 -18.35
CA PHE A 246 -4.62 1.34 -17.87
C PHE A 246 -5.21 0.97 -16.52
N ILE A 247 -4.88 1.72 -15.49
CA ILE A 247 -5.25 1.46 -14.10
C ILE A 247 -6.17 2.58 -13.62
N THR A 248 -7.33 2.21 -13.09
CA THR A 248 -8.24 3.13 -12.40
C THR A 248 -8.56 2.61 -11.01
N ALA A 249 -8.91 3.51 -10.09
CA ALA A 249 -9.38 3.17 -8.76
C ALA A 249 -10.60 4.04 -8.43
N GLU A 250 -11.55 3.47 -7.68
CA GLU A 250 -12.66 4.26 -7.18
C GLU A 250 -12.17 5.19 -6.08
N THR A 251 -12.52 6.47 -6.16
CA THR A 251 -12.14 7.49 -5.18
C THR A 251 -13.34 8.20 -4.62
N GLN A 252 -13.30 8.49 -3.33
CA GLN A 252 -14.30 9.29 -2.65
C GLN A 252 -13.83 10.76 -2.63
N SER A 253 -14.59 11.66 -3.22
CA SER A 253 -14.20 13.06 -3.46
C SER A 253 -13.95 13.89 -2.19
N ASP A 254 -14.57 13.53 -1.08
CA ASP A 254 -14.44 14.17 0.23
C ASP A 254 -13.65 13.33 1.24
N TRP A 255 -12.98 12.26 0.79
CA TRP A 255 -12.21 11.39 1.67
C TRP A 255 -11.09 12.15 2.39
N VAL A 256 -10.98 11.89 3.67
CA VAL A 256 -9.89 12.37 4.54
C VAL A 256 -9.44 11.19 5.39
N ARG A 257 -8.14 10.93 5.40
CA ARG A 257 -7.57 9.90 6.26
C ARG A 257 -7.77 10.26 7.71
N LYS A 258 -8.24 9.31 8.51
CA LYS A 258 -8.37 9.51 9.96
C LYS A 258 -7.01 9.80 10.59
N PRO A 259 -6.96 10.67 11.61
CA PRO A 259 -5.74 10.95 12.36
C PRO A 259 -5.12 9.68 12.94
N VAL A 260 -3.79 9.63 12.95
CA VAL A 260 -3.04 8.56 13.63
C VAL A 260 -2.24 9.19 14.77
N VAL A 261 -2.41 8.64 15.98
CA VAL A 261 -1.65 9.06 17.15
C VAL A 261 -0.52 8.07 17.40
N SER A 262 0.71 8.50 17.15
CA SER A 262 1.93 7.72 17.36
C SER A 262 2.53 8.02 18.73
N TYR A 263 2.89 6.96 19.45
CA TYR A 263 3.43 7.01 20.80
C TYR A 263 4.33 5.79 21.04
N SER A 264 5.06 5.74 22.17
CA SER A 264 5.83 4.56 22.54
C SER A 264 4.90 3.46 23.07
N GLN A 265 4.76 2.36 22.33
CA GLN A 265 3.97 1.20 22.76
C GLN A 265 4.63 0.45 23.93
N VAL A 266 5.95 0.54 24.08
CA VAL A 266 6.68 0.04 25.25
C VAL A 266 6.31 0.84 26.50
N GLY A 267 5.97 2.12 26.33
CA GLY A 267 5.68 3.07 27.39
C GLY A 267 6.79 4.08 27.62
N TYR A 268 6.79 4.71 28.80
CA TYR A 268 7.68 5.80 29.13
C TYR A 268 8.19 5.71 30.57
N HIS A 269 9.46 6.09 30.78
CA HIS A 269 9.96 6.32 32.12
C HIS A 269 9.38 7.64 32.67
N PRO A 270 9.02 7.74 33.97
CA PRO A 270 8.40 8.95 34.55
C PRO A 270 9.17 10.25 34.26
N THR A 271 10.50 10.21 34.30
CA THR A 271 11.36 11.40 34.17
C THR A 271 11.84 11.68 32.75
N GLN A 272 11.55 10.80 31.77
CA GLN A 272 11.95 11.06 30.39
C GLN A 272 11.03 12.08 29.69
N LYS A 273 11.52 12.66 28.60
CA LYS A 273 10.67 13.42 27.69
C LYS A 273 9.63 12.51 27.03
N LYS A 274 8.35 12.90 27.12
CA LYS A 274 7.21 12.15 26.59
C LYS A 274 6.46 12.99 25.57
N VAL A 275 6.56 12.60 24.29
CA VAL A 275 5.89 13.29 23.18
C VAL A 275 5.13 12.27 22.35
N ALA A 276 3.87 12.57 22.11
CA ALA A 276 3.07 11.89 21.09
C ALA A 276 3.04 12.72 19.80
N VAL A 277 2.96 12.05 18.67
CA VAL A 277 2.85 12.68 17.35
C VAL A 277 1.49 12.36 16.77
N VAL A 278 0.74 13.39 16.38
CA VAL A 278 -0.51 13.24 15.62
C VAL A 278 -0.20 13.47 14.15
N GLU A 279 -0.45 12.46 13.34
CA GLU A 279 -0.33 12.51 11.89
C GLU A 279 -1.70 12.73 11.26
N LEU A 280 -1.86 13.82 10.54
CA LEU A 280 -3.11 14.24 9.89
C LEU A 280 -2.97 14.15 8.37
N ASP A 281 -4.07 13.81 7.70
CA ASP A 281 -4.21 14.08 6.28
C ASP A 281 -3.98 15.58 6.00
N LYS A 282 -3.34 15.91 4.88
CA LYS A 282 -3.10 17.32 4.49
C LYS A 282 -4.40 18.12 4.31
N ASN A 283 -5.52 17.43 4.08
CA ASN A 283 -6.84 18.02 3.92
C ASN A 283 -7.64 18.05 5.24
N ASP A 284 -7.09 17.50 6.31
CA ASP A 284 -7.74 17.51 7.63
C ASP A 284 -7.47 18.82 8.36
N LYS A 285 -8.39 19.20 9.22
CA LYS A 285 -8.24 20.40 10.08
C LYS A 285 -7.76 19.95 11.46
N PRO A 286 -6.63 20.51 11.95
CA PRO A 286 -6.15 20.21 13.28
C PRO A 286 -7.22 20.52 14.35
N LEU A 287 -7.43 19.56 15.26
CA LEU A 287 -8.22 19.80 16.47
C LEU A 287 -7.35 20.50 17.52
N SER A 288 -7.98 21.31 18.33
CA SER A 288 -7.31 22.11 19.35
C SER A 288 -6.87 21.33 20.59
N THR A 289 -7.30 20.05 20.72
CA THR A 289 -7.13 19.34 21.99
C THR A 289 -6.68 17.90 21.77
N VAL A 290 -5.60 17.53 22.51
CA VAL A 290 -5.24 16.16 22.82
C VAL A 290 -5.46 15.93 24.29
N SER A 291 -6.01 14.80 24.70
CA SER A 291 -6.22 14.42 26.10
C SER A 291 -5.44 13.14 26.44
N LEU A 292 -4.83 13.13 27.63
CA LEU A 292 -4.21 11.96 28.22
C LEU A 292 -5.10 11.48 29.38
N TYR A 293 -5.49 10.23 29.35
CA TYR A 293 -6.29 9.60 30.40
C TYR A 293 -5.46 8.55 31.14
N LYS A 294 -5.63 8.48 32.44
CA LYS A 294 -5.14 7.39 33.31
C LYS A 294 -6.24 6.35 33.47
N VAL A 295 -5.88 5.09 33.35
CA VAL A 295 -6.76 3.95 33.68
C VAL A 295 -6.73 3.76 35.19
N CYS A 296 -7.87 3.92 35.86
CA CYS A 296 -8.02 3.74 37.31
C CYS A 296 -8.17 2.25 37.70
N SER A 297 -8.01 1.95 38.96
CA SER A 297 -8.12 0.56 39.50
C SER A 297 -9.50 -0.07 39.32
N ASP A 298 -10.55 0.75 39.23
CA ASP A 298 -11.92 0.33 38.94
C ASP A 298 -12.25 0.20 37.45
N GLY A 299 -11.25 0.43 36.55
CA GLY A 299 -11.40 0.41 35.11
C GLY A 299 -11.92 1.73 34.51
N SER A 300 -12.27 2.71 35.33
CA SER A 300 -12.66 4.03 34.84
C SER A 300 -11.47 4.82 34.27
N LEU A 301 -11.76 5.84 33.47
CA LEU A 301 -10.74 6.72 32.92
C LEU A 301 -10.77 8.09 33.60
N SER A 302 -9.63 8.49 34.16
CA SER A 302 -9.41 9.80 34.75
C SER A 302 -8.54 10.66 33.82
N LYS A 303 -8.96 11.89 33.52
CA LYS A 303 -8.19 12.80 32.70
C LYS A 303 -6.95 13.29 33.46
N ALA A 304 -5.77 12.89 33.01
CA ALA A 304 -4.50 13.26 33.64
C ALA A 304 -3.93 14.55 33.08
N LEU A 305 -4.10 14.80 31.77
CA LEU A 305 -3.63 16.01 31.10
C LEU A 305 -4.52 16.30 29.88
N SER A 306 -4.65 17.56 29.54
CA SER A 306 -5.25 17.98 28.27
C SER A 306 -4.56 19.27 27.78
N GLY A 307 -4.37 19.42 26.49
CA GLY A 307 -3.74 20.59 25.94
C GLY A 307 -3.76 20.64 24.42
N THR A 308 -3.35 21.79 23.90
CA THR A 308 -3.26 22.02 22.45
C THR A 308 -1.94 21.46 21.92
N PRO A 309 -1.99 20.56 20.91
CA PRO A 309 -0.78 20.06 20.29
C PRO A 309 -0.08 21.17 19.50
N LYS A 310 1.24 21.16 19.49
CA LYS A 310 2.06 22.11 18.73
C LYS A 310 2.19 21.61 17.29
N THR A 311 1.93 22.47 16.32
CA THR A 311 2.19 22.16 14.90
C THR A 311 3.70 21.97 14.69
N TRP A 312 4.05 20.83 14.09
CA TRP A 312 5.42 20.56 13.62
C TRP A 312 5.58 20.97 12.16
N GLY A 313 4.58 20.66 11.31
CA GLY A 313 4.54 21.04 9.91
C GLY A 313 4.20 19.88 8.97
N MET A 314 4.27 20.17 7.67
CA MET A 314 4.04 19.21 6.60
C MET A 314 5.32 18.41 6.33
N TYR A 315 5.16 17.11 6.11
CA TYR A 315 6.18 16.25 5.54
C TYR A 315 5.54 15.26 4.57
N THR A 316 5.98 15.29 3.32
CA THR A 316 5.42 14.53 2.20
C THR A 316 3.88 14.68 2.07
N ARG A 317 3.10 13.74 2.57
CA ARG A 317 1.63 13.67 2.41
C ARG A 317 0.85 14.11 3.64
N TYR A 318 1.51 14.31 4.78
CA TYR A 318 0.84 14.47 6.07
C TYR A 318 1.28 15.73 6.80
N ASN A 319 0.36 16.25 7.60
CA ASN A 319 0.63 17.33 8.54
C ASN A 319 0.81 16.74 9.95
N TYR A 320 1.86 17.15 10.64
CA TYR A 320 2.25 16.58 11.93
C TYR A 320 2.07 17.59 13.06
N LEU A 321 1.50 17.08 14.16
CA LEU A 321 1.40 17.82 15.42
C LEU A 321 2.14 17.03 16.50
N GLN A 322 2.66 17.76 17.51
CA GLN A 322 3.32 17.18 18.67
C GLN A 322 2.57 17.55 19.95
N PHE A 323 2.34 16.55 20.79
CA PHE A 323 1.75 16.73 22.12
C PHE A 323 2.74 16.27 23.18
N ASP A 324 3.26 17.23 23.97
CA ASP A 324 4.19 16.98 25.06
C ASP A 324 3.42 16.74 26.35
N PHE A 325 3.58 15.56 26.94
CA PHE A 325 3.00 15.20 28.24
C PHE A 325 4.09 14.79 29.26
N SER A 326 5.28 15.35 29.11
CA SER A 326 6.44 15.11 30.00
C SER A 326 6.15 15.43 31.47
N SER A 327 5.22 16.38 31.72
CA SER A 327 4.80 16.77 33.07
C SER A 327 4.08 15.66 33.84
N VAL A 328 3.53 14.65 33.16
CA VAL A 328 2.89 13.52 33.82
C VAL A 328 3.96 12.49 34.21
N THR A 329 4.31 12.48 35.50
CA THR A 329 5.37 11.64 36.09
C THR A 329 4.83 10.52 36.95
N GLU A 330 3.54 10.52 37.27
CA GLU A 330 2.90 9.47 38.09
C GLU A 330 2.90 8.14 37.36
N PRO A 331 3.40 7.05 37.98
CA PRO A 331 3.30 5.71 37.41
C PRO A 331 1.86 5.25 37.21
N GLY A 332 1.60 4.52 36.12
CA GLY A 332 0.26 4.03 35.80
C GLY A 332 0.12 3.61 34.36
N ILE A 333 -1.10 3.25 33.98
CA ILE A 333 -1.48 2.92 32.60
C ILE A 333 -2.24 4.09 32.03
N TYR A 334 -1.88 4.50 30.83
CA TYR A 334 -2.41 5.71 30.18
C TYR A 334 -2.85 5.45 28.75
N MET A 335 -3.74 6.31 28.23
CA MET A 335 -4.21 6.33 26.85
C MET A 335 -4.28 7.78 26.35
N LEU A 336 -3.97 8.01 25.08
CA LEU A 336 -4.15 9.31 24.42
C LEU A 336 -5.43 9.29 23.60
N GLU A 337 -6.09 10.45 23.53
CA GLU A 337 -7.29 10.68 22.73
C GLU A 337 -7.12 11.96 21.91
N TYR A 338 -7.43 11.87 20.62
CA TYR A 338 -7.47 12.98 19.67
C TYR A 338 -8.68 12.83 18.76
N GLY A 339 -9.70 13.67 18.94
CA GLY A 339 -10.99 13.53 18.28
C GLY A 339 -11.64 12.19 18.60
N ASP A 340 -11.96 11.43 17.58
CA ASP A 340 -12.53 10.08 17.69
C ASP A 340 -11.45 8.97 17.78
N GLN A 341 -10.16 9.35 17.72
CA GLN A 341 -9.07 8.40 17.81
C GLN A 341 -8.57 8.25 19.22
N ARG A 342 -8.42 7.01 19.67
CA ARG A 342 -7.87 6.64 20.98
C ARG A 342 -6.77 5.60 20.79
N THR A 343 -5.65 5.78 21.48
CA THR A 343 -4.53 4.82 21.44
C THR A 343 -4.88 3.55 22.24
N ALA A 344 -4.13 2.48 21.98
CA ALA A 344 -4.04 1.40 22.97
C ALA A 344 -3.39 1.92 24.26
N PRO A 345 -3.63 1.27 25.42
CA PRO A 345 -3.02 1.66 26.67
C PRO A 345 -1.51 1.42 26.67
N PHE A 346 -0.77 2.29 27.37
CA PHE A 346 0.67 2.18 27.54
C PHE A 346 1.08 2.54 28.98
N PRO A 347 2.17 1.95 29.52
CA PRO A 347 2.63 2.25 30.87
C PRO A 347 3.49 3.53 30.95
N ILE A 348 3.37 4.23 32.08
CA ILE A 348 4.42 5.10 32.61
C ILE A 348 4.95 4.41 33.86
N ALA A 349 6.20 3.95 33.85
CA ALA A 349 6.76 3.17 34.96
C ALA A 349 8.28 3.29 35.00
N THR A 350 8.86 3.14 36.19
CA THR A 350 10.32 3.24 36.43
C THR A 350 11.09 2.07 35.81
N ASP A 351 10.44 0.92 35.65
CA ASP A 351 11.00 -0.32 35.13
C ASP A 351 10.56 -0.63 33.68
N VAL A 352 9.92 0.33 33.01
CA VAL A 352 9.28 0.14 31.69
C VAL A 352 10.20 -0.46 30.61
N PHE A 353 11.50 -0.18 30.68
CA PHE A 353 12.47 -0.69 29.71
C PHE A 353 13.19 -1.98 30.14
N GLN A 354 12.92 -2.47 31.36
CA GLN A 354 13.67 -3.58 31.96
C GLN A 354 13.61 -4.87 31.13
N LYS A 355 12.46 -5.10 30.46
CA LYS A 355 12.21 -6.29 29.64
C LYS A 355 11.88 -5.94 28.18
N ALA A 356 12.11 -4.69 27.76
CA ALA A 356 11.72 -4.24 26.42
C ALA A 356 12.45 -4.96 25.27
N TRP A 357 13.62 -5.53 25.55
CA TRP A 357 14.44 -6.28 24.60
C TRP A 357 14.02 -7.75 24.44
N PHE A 358 13.27 -8.34 25.41
CA PHE A 358 12.87 -9.74 25.37
C PHE A 358 12.11 -10.11 24.09
N PRO A 359 11.08 -9.39 23.63
CA PRO A 359 10.36 -9.76 22.42
C PRO A 359 11.26 -9.82 21.20
N THR A 360 12.27 -8.95 21.12
CA THR A 360 13.25 -8.93 20.02
C THR A 360 14.14 -10.17 20.06
N LEU A 361 14.51 -10.64 21.24
CA LEU A 361 15.35 -11.84 21.41
C LEU A 361 14.52 -13.12 21.23
N ASP A 362 13.31 -13.16 21.76
CA ASP A 362 12.42 -14.33 21.73
C ASP A 362 12.10 -14.78 20.30
N VAL A 363 12.07 -13.86 19.33
CA VAL A 363 11.86 -14.16 17.90
C VAL A 363 12.94 -15.12 17.35
N PHE A 364 14.15 -15.08 17.88
CA PHE A 364 15.25 -15.94 17.40
C PHE A 364 15.25 -17.33 18.00
N PHE A 365 14.64 -17.55 19.16
CA PHE A 365 14.64 -18.87 19.81
C PHE A 365 13.88 -19.95 19.04
N PRO A 366 12.70 -19.71 18.46
CA PRO A 366 11.99 -20.72 17.68
C PRO A 366 12.70 -21.12 16.40
N VAL A 367 13.58 -20.26 15.86
CA VAL A 367 14.30 -20.52 14.61
C VAL A 367 15.51 -21.42 14.80
N GLN A 368 15.95 -21.61 16.04
CA GLN A 368 17.16 -22.42 16.37
C GLN A 368 16.84 -23.84 16.86
N MET A 369 15.57 -24.20 16.93
CA MET A 369 15.09 -25.55 17.27
C MET A 369 14.62 -26.29 16.01
#